data_b414e604b06ef7c63e7eb53f955141a9
#
_entry.id   b414e604b06ef7c63e7eb53f955141a9
#
_cell.length_a   1.000
_cell.length_b   1.000
_cell.length_c   1.000
_cell.angle_alpha   90.00
_cell.angle_beta   90.00
_cell.angle_gamma   90.00
#
_symmetry.space_group_name_H-M   'P 1'
#
loop_
_entity.id
_entity.type
_entity.pdbx_description
1 polymer ?
#
loop_
_entity_poly.entity_id
_entity_poly.type
_entity_poly.pdbx_seq_one_letter_code
_entity_poly.pdbx_strand_id
1 'polypeptide(L)'
;MDGSGLSGTAIRRPSRERPFERRTGRAETFKENATVRACVKSLHSPDADDLVTWMPDDEAVFGFLLQAMIGPIDEEGAEAFDIIVCSPGWIARDMSDTGIRSGEHLLLMTRYDHRLLLRYLEKRVHSCEAPTWPELAQQISRLGSWEFDGYRPASSTLVEG
;
A
#
# COMPACT_ATOMS: atom_id res chain seq x y z
N MET A 1 51.00 -39.79 -18.13
CA MET A 1 49.71 -39.73 -17.89
C MET A 1 49.25 -38.43 -17.54
N ASP A 2 48.90 -37.84 -18.33
CA ASP A 2 48.14 -36.97 -18.74
C ASP A 2 47.11 -36.50 -17.85
N GLY A 3 47.47 -35.73 -16.96
CA GLY A 3 46.58 -34.86 -16.30
C GLY A 3 46.03 -33.91 -17.34
N SER A 4 45.04 -34.31 -18.00
CA SER A 4 44.30 -33.38 -18.75
C SER A 4 43.75 -32.35 -17.79
N GLY A 5 44.44 -31.29 -17.69
CA GLY A 5 43.86 -30.12 -17.08
C GLY A 5 42.64 -29.74 -17.85
N LEU A 6 41.55 -30.14 -17.29
CA LEU A 6 40.35 -29.52 -17.68
C LEU A 6 40.47 -28.10 -17.21
N SER A 7 40.98 -27.33 -18.08
CA SER A 7 40.78 -25.92 -17.92
C SER A 7 39.30 -25.72 -17.83
N GLY A 8 38.87 -25.56 -16.65
CA GLY A 8 37.54 -25.08 -16.45
C GLY A 8 37.46 -23.81 -17.23
N THR A 9 36.87 -23.90 -18.34
CA THR A 9 36.53 -22.75 -19.09
C THR A 9 35.65 -21.95 -18.19
N ALA A 10 36.20 -21.02 -17.54
CA ALA A 10 35.40 -20.04 -16.89
C ALA A 10 34.54 -19.47 -17.97
N ILE A 11 33.31 -19.89 -17.94
CA ILE A 11 32.31 -19.26 -18.76
C ILE A 11 32.26 -17.83 -18.28
N ARG A 12 32.98 -17.00 -18.94
CA ARG A 12 32.79 -15.58 -18.77
C ARG A 12 31.38 -15.34 -19.19
N ARG A 13 30.52 -15.20 -18.23
CA ARG A 13 29.26 -14.56 -18.49
C ARG A 13 29.63 -13.24 -19.14
N PRO A 14 29.17 -12.98 -20.32
CA PRO A 14 29.34 -11.65 -20.85
C PRO A 14 28.81 -10.73 -19.80
N SER A 15 29.68 -9.91 -19.32
CA SER A 15 29.21 -8.79 -18.53
C SER A 15 28.19 -8.14 -19.39
N ARG A 16 26.97 -8.25 -18.94
CA ARG A 16 25.91 -7.52 -19.58
C ARG A 16 26.13 -6.07 -19.20
N GLU A 17 27.06 -5.52 -19.86
CA GLU A 17 27.13 -4.11 -19.88
C GLU A 17 25.84 -3.68 -20.53
N ARG A 18 25.03 -3.16 -19.73
CA ARG A 18 23.80 -2.62 -20.20
C ARG A 18 24.11 -1.37 -20.95
N PRO A 19 23.83 -1.36 -22.18
CA PRO A 19 24.09 -0.17 -22.98
C PRO A 19 23.19 0.97 -22.57
N PHE A 20 22.77 0.91 -21.33
CA PHE A 20 21.74 1.75 -21.00
C PHE A 20 22.17 3.12 -20.63
N GLU A 21 23.35 3.23 -20.23
CA GLU A 21 23.81 4.44 -19.74
C GLU A 21 23.81 5.52 -20.66
N ARG A 22 23.49 5.22 -21.79
CA ARG A 22 23.53 6.18 -22.71
C ARG A 22 22.45 7.08 -22.79
N ARG A 23 21.74 7.18 -21.88
CA ARG A 23 20.92 8.22 -21.84
C ARG A 23 21.68 9.44 -21.62
N THR A 24 22.31 9.85 -22.55
CA THR A 24 22.78 11.17 -22.57
C THR A 24 21.62 12.04 -22.37
N GLY A 25 21.40 12.19 -21.13
CA GLY A 25 20.23 12.70 -20.73
C GLY A 25 19.97 14.05 -21.17
N ARG A 26 18.85 14.22 -21.43
CA ARG A 26 18.29 15.47 -21.45
C ARG A 26 17.88 15.78 -20.06
N ALA A 27 18.53 16.72 -19.52
CA ALA A 27 18.27 17.14 -18.17
C ALA A 27 16.85 17.59 -17.96
N GLU A 28 16.20 17.98 -19.01
CA GLU A 28 14.85 18.46 -18.91
C GLU A 28 13.83 17.38 -18.64
N THR A 29 14.18 16.12 -18.77
CA THR A 29 13.27 15.03 -18.50
C THR A 29 13.10 14.74 -17.03
N PHE A 30 13.87 15.40 -16.17
CA PHE A 30 13.81 15.11 -14.75
C PHE A 30 12.47 15.44 -14.10
N LYS A 31 11.75 16.42 -14.57
CA LYS A 31 10.45 16.76 -14.02
C LYS A 31 9.40 15.72 -14.34
N GLU A 32 9.60 14.99 -15.42
CA GLU A 32 8.66 13.94 -15.83
C GLU A 32 8.81 12.69 -15.00
N ASN A 33 9.95 12.54 -14.32
CA ASN A 33 10.22 11.40 -13.46
C ASN A 33 9.95 11.70 -12.00
N ALA A 34 9.32 12.84 -11.71
CA ALA A 34 8.94 13.15 -10.36
C ALA A 34 7.87 12.18 -9.91
N THR A 35 8.10 11.45 -8.85
CA THR A 35 7.15 10.54 -8.27
C THR A 35 6.43 11.19 -7.11
N VAL A 36 5.17 10.83 -6.96
CA VAL A 36 4.37 11.21 -5.80
C VAL A 36 4.58 10.16 -4.73
N ARG A 37 4.78 10.60 -3.52
CA ARG A 37 4.85 9.77 -2.33
C ARG A 37 3.75 10.17 -1.37
N ALA A 38 3.30 9.22 -0.58
CA ALA A 38 2.22 9.41 0.35
C ALA A 38 2.67 9.22 1.80
N CYS A 39 1.90 9.80 2.70
CA CYS A 39 2.05 9.54 4.12
C CYS A 39 0.68 9.39 4.78
N VAL A 40 0.67 8.74 5.93
CA VAL A 40 -0.51 8.65 6.77
C VAL A 40 -0.65 9.98 7.51
N LYS A 41 -1.75 10.66 7.27
CA LYS A 41 -2.02 11.97 7.88
C LYS A 41 -2.72 11.82 9.22
N SER A 42 -3.68 10.92 9.31
CA SER A 42 -4.40 10.63 10.54
C SER A 42 -5.11 9.29 10.46
N LEU A 43 -5.50 8.76 11.61
CA LEU A 43 -6.26 7.53 11.74
C LEU A 43 -7.52 7.82 12.56
N HIS A 44 -8.65 7.35 12.08
CA HIS A 44 -9.94 7.53 12.74
C HIS A 44 -10.73 6.22 12.73
N SER A 45 -11.67 6.11 13.63
CA SER A 45 -12.61 4.99 13.65
C SER A 45 -13.95 5.46 14.16
N PRO A 46 -15.06 5.07 13.52
CA PRO A 46 -16.38 5.31 14.10
C PRO A 46 -16.65 4.43 15.33
N ASP A 47 -15.84 3.38 15.53
CA ASP A 47 -16.00 2.43 16.61
C ASP A 47 -15.19 2.79 17.86
N ALA A 48 -14.30 3.76 17.77
CA ALA A 48 -13.42 4.17 18.85
C ALA A 48 -13.12 5.67 18.77
N ASP A 49 -13.45 6.40 19.81
CA ASP A 49 -13.24 7.86 19.83
C ASP A 49 -11.77 8.24 19.77
N ASP A 50 -10.91 7.47 20.41
CA ASP A 50 -9.48 7.70 20.41
C ASP A 50 -8.74 6.37 20.29
N LEU A 51 -8.17 6.15 19.11
CA LEU A 51 -7.44 4.92 18.81
C LEU A 51 -6.16 4.74 19.63
N VAL A 52 -5.60 5.83 20.15
CA VAL A 52 -4.38 5.75 20.99
C VAL A 52 -4.68 5.11 22.33
N THR A 53 -5.81 5.44 22.89
CA THR A 53 -6.21 4.96 24.23
C THR A 53 -7.23 3.84 24.20
N TRP A 54 -7.81 3.57 23.03
CA TRP A 54 -8.82 2.53 22.90
C TRP A 54 -8.25 1.15 23.25
N MET A 55 -9.06 0.38 23.94
CA MET A 55 -8.76 -1.01 24.27
C MET A 55 -9.98 -1.87 23.98
N PRO A 56 -9.82 -3.00 23.29
CA PRO A 56 -10.93 -3.91 23.08
C PRO A 56 -11.33 -4.56 24.41
N ASP A 57 -12.63 -4.89 24.54
CA ASP A 57 -13.14 -5.60 25.68
C ASP A 57 -12.53 -7.00 25.81
N ASP A 58 -12.24 -7.62 24.69
CA ASP A 58 -11.56 -8.91 24.61
C ASP A 58 -10.33 -8.74 23.72
N GLU A 59 -9.16 -8.90 24.29
CA GLU A 59 -7.89 -8.77 23.56
C GLU A 59 -7.73 -9.80 22.43
N ALA A 60 -8.37 -10.94 22.56
CA ALA A 60 -8.29 -12.02 21.58
C ALA A 60 -9.34 -11.94 20.47
N VAL A 61 -10.40 -11.18 20.70
CA VAL A 61 -11.53 -11.07 19.76
C VAL A 61 -11.93 -9.62 19.61
N PHE A 62 -11.37 -8.96 18.64
CA PHE A 62 -11.71 -7.58 18.32
C PHE A 62 -11.74 -7.34 16.81
N GLY A 63 -12.55 -6.40 16.41
CA GLY A 63 -12.64 -5.92 15.04
C GLY A 63 -13.25 -4.53 15.01
N PHE A 64 -12.68 -3.65 14.23
CA PHE A 64 -13.20 -2.30 14.05
C PHE A 64 -12.86 -1.74 12.66
N LEU A 65 -13.65 -0.77 12.24
CA LEU A 65 -13.37 -0.05 11.01
C LEU A 65 -12.31 1.03 11.27
N LEU A 66 -11.24 0.98 10.52
CA LEU A 66 -10.22 2.01 10.53
C LEU A 66 -10.34 2.85 9.27
N GLN A 67 -10.44 4.15 9.42
CA GLN A 67 -10.32 5.10 8.32
C GLN A 67 -8.93 5.70 8.35
N ALA A 68 -8.09 5.27 7.42
CA ALA A 68 -6.76 5.82 7.29
C ALA A 68 -6.81 6.99 6.32
N MET A 69 -6.50 8.18 6.81
CA MET A 69 -6.42 9.37 5.99
C MET A 69 -5.01 9.46 5.43
N ILE A 70 -4.89 9.28 4.14
CA ILE A 70 -3.60 9.18 3.45
C ILE A 70 -3.58 10.20 2.31
N GLY A 71 -2.48 10.91 2.19
CA GLY A 71 -2.33 11.92 1.15
C GLY A 71 -0.88 12.12 0.75
N PRO A 72 -0.65 12.93 -0.30
CA PRO A 72 0.71 13.25 -0.73
C PRO A 72 1.52 13.90 0.38
N ILE A 73 2.79 13.55 0.48
CA ILE A 73 3.67 14.07 1.53
C ILE A 73 3.80 15.59 1.44
N ASP A 74 3.89 16.12 0.23
CA ASP A 74 4.17 17.54 0.00
C ASP A 74 2.93 18.41 -0.12
N GLU A 75 1.75 17.84 0.04
CA GLU A 75 0.49 18.55 -0.09
C GLU A 75 -0.36 18.41 1.16
N GLU A 76 -1.18 19.40 1.41
CA GLU A 76 -2.24 19.28 2.39
C GLU A 76 -3.36 18.44 1.78
N GLY A 77 -4.11 17.81 2.62
CA GLY A 77 -5.21 16.98 2.18
C GLY A 77 -4.90 15.51 2.28
N ALA A 78 -5.96 14.76 2.35
CA ALA A 78 -5.91 13.32 2.45
C ALA A 78 -7.23 12.72 1.96
N GLU A 79 -7.16 11.50 1.53
CA GLU A 79 -8.32 10.71 1.14
C GLU A 79 -8.47 9.52 2.06
N ALA A 80 -9.68 9.04 2.22
CA ALA A 80 -9.98 7.97 3.14
C ALA A 80 -9.75 6.60 2.50
N PHE A 81 -9.09 5.74 3.26
CA PHE A 81 -8.91 4.33 2.94
C PHE A 81 -9.46 3.52 4.11
N ASP A 82 -10.50 2.76 3.86
CA ASP A 82 -11.21 2.01 4.90
C ASP A 82 -10.61 0.60 5.02
N ILE A 83 -10.19 0.27 6.23
CA ILE A 83 -9.55 -1.00 6.55
C ILE A 83 -10.30 -1.61 7.73
N ILE A 84 -10.59 -2.90 7.68
CA ILE A 84 -11.08 -3.60 8.86
C ILE A 84 -9.87 -4.16 9.60
N VAL A 85 -9.61 -3.64 10.79
CA VAL A 85 -8.56 -4.14 11.66
C VAL A 85 -9.19 -5.11 12.65
N CYS A 86 -8.68 -6.33 12.68
CA CYS A 86 -9.33 -7.37 13.49
C CYS A 86 -8.35 -8.45 13.91
N SER A 87 -8.76 -9.20 14.92
CA SER A 87 -8.01 -10.37 15.36
C SER A 87 -8.46 -11.63 14.60
N PRO A 88 -7.62 -12.68 14.56
CA PRO A 88 -8.04 -13.96 14.00
C PRO A 88 -9.30 -14.53 14.65
N GLY A 89 -9.46 -14.35 15.95
CA GLY A 89 -10.68 -14.78 16.67
C GLY A 89 -11.94 -14.06 16.21
N TRP A 90 -11.82 -12.77 15.89
CA TRP A 90 -12.94 -11.99 15.36
C TRP A 90 -13.36 -12.51 13.98
N ILE A 91 -12.41 -12.80 13.10
CA ILE A 91 -12.70 -13.36 11.77
C ILE A 91 -13.41 -14.70 11.90
N ALA A 92 -12.93 -15.58 12.77
CA ALA A 92 -13.54 -16.89 12.99
C ALA A 92 -15.00 -16.76 13.45
N ARG A 93 -15.27 -15.79 14.32
CA ARG A 93 -16.63 -15.51 14.80
C ARG A 93 -17.49 -14.91 13.69
N ASP A 94 -16.96 -13.97 12.94
CA ASP A 94 -17.69 -13.31 11.85
C ASP A 94 -18.08 -14.30 10.75
N MET A 95 -17.25 -15.29 10.51
CA MET A 95 -17.47 -16.31 9.49
C MET A 95 -18.32 -17.49 9.98
N SER A 96 -18.65 -17.56 11.27
CA SER A 96 -19.34 -18.72 11.84
C SER A 96 -20.70 -19.01 11.18
N ASP A 97 -21.41 -17.99 10.76
CA ASP A 97 -22.73 -18.12 10.15
C ASP A 97 -22.66 -18.26 8.64
N THR A 98 -21.75 -17.55 8.00
CA THR A 98 -21.66 -17.51 6.53
C THR A 98 -20.69 -18.52 5.94
N GLY A 99 -19.68 -18.92 6.71
CA GLY A 99 -18.63 -19.84 6.27
C GLY A 99 -17.65 -19.26 5.24
N ILE A 100 -17.89 -18.02 4.79
CA ILE A 100 -17.05 -17.39 3.77
C ILE A 100 -17.01 -15.89 3.98
N ARG A 101 -15.81 -15.33 3.79
CA ARG A 101 -15.61 -13.88 3.81
C ARG A 101 -14.40 -13.53 2.93
N SER A 102 -14.50 -12.46 2.18
CA SER A 102 -13.35 -11.93 1.45
C SER A 102 -12.28 -11.42 2.43
N GLY A 103 -11.03 -11.72 2.14
CA GLY A 103 -9.91 -11.18 2.91
C GLY A 103 -9.45 -9.81 2.45
N GLU A 104 -10.14 -9.19 1.49
CA GLU A 104 -9.76 -7.86 1.03
C GLU A 104 -9.96 -6.81 2.11
N HIS A 105 -8.99 -5.92 2.20
CA HIS A 105 -9.00 -4.78 3.12
C HIS A 105 -9.12 -5.17 4.60
N LEU A 106 -8.67 -6.37 4.92
CA LEU A 106 -8.53 -6.83 6.29
C LEU A 106 -7.08 -6.69 6.73
N LEU A 107 -6.88 -6.18 7.92
CA LEU A 107 -5.58 -6.13 8.56
C LEU A 107 -5.67 -6.91 9.87
N LEU A 108 -4.95 -8.01 9.94
CA LEU A 108 -5.00 -8.90 11.08
C LEU A 108 -3.95 -8.54 12.12
N MET A 109 -4.38 -8.43 13.36
CA MET A 109 -3.50 -8.25 14.52
C MET A 109 -3.87 -9.28 15.58
N THR A 110 -2.87 -9.88 16.21
CA THR A 110 -3.12 -10.81 17.32
C THR A 110 -3.56 -10.08 18.57
N ARG A 111 -3.08 -8.88 18.74
CA ARG A 111 -3.41 -7.97 19.84
C ARG A 111 -3.43 -6.55 19.31
N TYR A 112 -4.38 -5.74 19.75
CA TYR A 112 -4.41 -4.34 19.35
C TYR A 112 -3.26 -3.57 19.99
N ASP A 113 -2.50 -2.88 19.15
CA ASP A 113 -1.40 -2.01 19.56
C ASP A 113 -1.34 -0.86 18.55
N HIS A 114 -1.67 0.34 19.00
CA HIS A 114 -1.74 1.52 18.14
C HIS A 114 -0.38 1.83 17.47
N ARG A 115 0.71 1.70 18.21
CA ARG A 115 2.05 1.98 17.67
C ARG A 115 2.41 1.00 16.55
N LEU A 116 2.11 -0.26 16.77
CA LEU A 116 2.37 -1.31 15.80
C LEU A 116 1.53 -1.09 14.54
N LEU A 117 0.26 -0.76 14.72
CA LEU A 117 -0.66 -0.46 13.62
C LEU A 117 -0.16 0.71 12.78
N LEU A 118 0.13 1.83 13.42
CA LEU A 118 0.61 3.03 12.74
C LEU A 118 1.91 2.77 11.99
N ARG A 119 2.85 2.11 12.64
CA ARG A 119 4.15 1.78 12.03
C ARG A 119 3.99 0.90 10.79
N TYR A 120 3.12 -0.09 10.87
CA TYR A 120 2.84 -0.97 9.74
C TYR A 120 2.24 -0.20 8.56
N LEU A 121 1.25 0.65 8.83
CA LEU A 121 0.61 1.45 7.81
C LEU A 121 1.58 2.44 7.16
N GLU A 122 2.36 3.13 7.97
CA GLU A 122 3.38 4.06 7.45
C GLU A 122 4.38 3.35 6.55
N LYS A 123 4.86 2.20 6.96
CA LYS A 123 5.80 1.41 6.18
C LYS A 123 5.19 0.99 4.84
N ARG A 124 3.94 0.53 4.84
CA ARG A 124 3.25 0.12 3.63
C ARG A 124 3.00 1.29 2.69
N VAL A 125 2.58 2.40 3.23
CA VAL A 125 2.30 3.62 2.46
C VAL A 125 3.60 4.21 1.90
N HIS A 126 4.64 4.28 2.70
CA HIS A 126 5.93 4.81 2.26
C HIS A 126 6.61 3.93 1.20
N SER A 127 6.25 2.66 1.11
CA SER A 127 6.78 1.77 0.08
C SER A 127 6.13 1.98 -1.29
N CYS A 128 5.06 2.75 -1.35
CA CYS A 128 4.35 3.04 -2.59
C CYS A 128 4.82 4.35 -3.20
N GLU A 129 4.97 4.37 -4.49
CA GLU A 129 5.24 5.58 -5.25
C GLU A 129 4.69 5.43 -6.65
N ALA A 130 4.27 6.53 -7.24
CA ALA A 130 3.71 6.55 -8.59
C ALA A 130 3.88 7.93 -9.21
N PRO A 131 3.77 8.06 -10.53
CA PRO A 131 3.87 9.36 -11.21
C PRO A 131 2.77 10.34 -10.83
N THR A 132 1.58 9.83 -10.51
CA THR A 132 0.41 10.65 -10.17
C THR A 132 -0.24 10.15 -8.90
N TRP A 133 -1.00 11.01 -8.24
CA TRP A 133 -1.75 10.64 -7.06
C TRP A 133 -2.78 9.53 -7.33
N PRO A 134 -3.60 9.59 -8.39
CA PRO A 134 -4.55 8.49 -8.66
C PRO A 134 -3.89 7.12 -8.81
N GLU A 135 -2.74 7.06 -9.45
CA GLU A 135 -2.00 5.82 -9.59
C GLU A 135 -1.44 5.35 -8.25
N LEU A 136 -0.97 6.28 -7.43
CA LEU A 136 -0.50 5.97 -6.09
C LEU A 136 -1.63 5.48 -5.20
N ALA A 137 -2.78 6.14 -5.25
CA ALA A 137 -3.96 5.73 -4.50
C ALA A 137 -4.43 4.33 -4.90
N GLN A 138 -4.32 3.97 -6.17
CA GLN A 138 -4.62 2.62 -6.63
C GLN A 138 -3.68 1.58 -6.00
N GLN A 139 -2.42 1.89 -5.81
CA GLN A 139 -1.49 1.00 -5.11
C GLN A 139 -1.88 0.86 -3.64
N ILE A 140 -2.23 1.97 -3.00
CA ILE A 140 -2.63 1.99 -1.60
C ILE A 140 -3.98 1.30 -1.40
N SER A 141 -4.84 1.28 -2.40
CA SER A 141 -6.16 0.64 -2.34
C SER A 141 -6.09 -0.87 -2.11
N ARG A 142 -4.94 -1.47 -2.26
CA ARG A 142 -4.73 -2.88 -1.88
C ARG A 142 -4.75 -3.06 -0.36
N LEU A 143 -4.46 -2.00 0.36
CA LEU A 143 -4.45 -2.00 1.82
C LEU A 143 -5.82 -1.69 2.40
N GLY A 144 -6.53 -0.77 1.79
CA GLY A 144 -7.84 -0.33 2.25
C GLY A 144 -8.73 0.12 1.11
N SER A 145 -10.04 0.05 1.30
CA SER A 145 -10.99 0.50 0.30
C SER A 145 -10.89 2.02 0.13
N TRP A 146 -10.46 2.44 -1.02
CA TRP A 146 -10.31 3.85 -1.34
C TRP A 146 -11.66 4.45 -1.72
N GLU A 147 -12.02 5.57 -1.12
CA GLU A 147 -13.32 6.21 -1.33
C GLU A 147 -13.62 6.57 -2.79
N PHE A 148 -12.58 6.75 -3.59
CA PHE A 148 -12.72 7.04 -5.02
C PHE A 148 -12.42 5.83 -5.92
N ASP A 149 -12.33 4.64 -5.35
CA ASP A 149 -12.08 3.45 -6.16
C ASP A 149 -13.27 3.21 -7.08
N GLY A 150 -12.97 3.08 -8.37
CA GLY A 150 -14.00 2.97 -9.39
C GLY A 150 -14.66 4.30 -9.80
N TYR A 151 -14.30 5.42 -9.17
CA TYR A 151 -14.78 6.71 -9.58
C TYR A 151 -14.18 7.05 -10.94
N ARG A 152 -15.04 7.08 -11.94
CA ARG A 152 -14.72 7.66 -13.21
C ARG A 152 -15.31 9.05 -13.23
N PRO A 153 -14.47 10.09 -13.29
CA PRO A 153 -15.04 11.41 -13.52
C PRO A 153 -15.90 11.32 -14.76
N ALA A 154 -17.10 11.83 -14.66
CA ALA A 154 -17.96 11.92 -15.82
C ALA A 154 -17.15 12.64 -16.90
N SER A 155 -16.84 11.95 -17.96
CA SER A 155 -16.27 12.60 -19.11
C SER A 155 -17.27 13.67 -19.49
N SER A 156 -16.86 14.89 -19.37
CA SER A 156 -17.61 15.98 -19.92
C SER A 156 -17.64 15.71 -21.40
N THR A 157 -18.71 15.11 -21.83
CA THR A 157 -19.01 15.09 -23.24
C THR A 157 -19.29 16.53 -23.58
N LEU A 158 -18.30 17.17 -24.08
CA LEU A 158 -18.55 18.40 -24.80
C LEU A 158 -19.40 17.98 -25.99
N VAL A 159 -20.69 18.07 -25.79
CA VAL A 159 -21.60 18.05 -26.93
C VAL A 159 -21.35 19.38 -27.59
N GLU A 160 -20.46 19.38 -28.53
CA GLU A 160 -20.47 20.44 -29.52
C GLU A 160 -21.72 20.21 -30.32
N GLY A 161 -22.72 20.99 -30.01
CA GLY A 161 -23.89 21.12 -30.85
C GLY A 161 -23.59 21.94 -32.09
#